data_595c8b3f63111bd959f75a60862a71cc
#
_entry.id   595c8b3f63111bd959f75a60862a71cc
#
_cell.length_a   1.000
_cell.length_b   1.000
_cell.length_c   1.000
_cell.angle_alpha   90.00
_cell.angle_beta   90.00
_cell.angle_gamma   90.00
#
_symmetry.space_group_name_H-M   'P 1'
#
loop_
_entity.id
_entity.type
_entity.pdbx_description
1 polymer ?
#
loop_
_entity_poly.entity_id
_entity_poly.type
_entity_poly.pdbx_seq_one_letter_code
_entity_poly.pdbx_strand_id
1 'polypeptide(L)'
;ALTIRFLADRGIPVLAHIGLKPQLVNALGGFRAQGREEAEAAAIRADARAVDEAGAFAVVVEGTVEPVARALTAEISIPTIGIGASPACDGQVLVTEDILGLFGTFTPKFVKRYAELGTVVEEVAKTYAAEVKSRAFPGPEHCFGMPKPKV
;
A
#
# COMPACT_ATOMS: atom_id res chain seq x y z
N ALA A 1 -16.17 -9.72 11.18
CA ALA A 1 -16.58 -9.14 12.48
C ALA A 1 -16.22 -10.03 13.66
N LEU A 2 -16.59 -11.34 13.68
CA LEU A 2 -16.36 -12.22 14.86
C LEU A 2 -14.89 -12.29 15.29
N THR A 3 -13.95 -12.47 14.36
CA THR A 3 -12.51 -12.50 14.66
C THR A 3 -12.02 -11.16 15.22
N ILE A 4 -12.51 -10.05 14.68
CA ILE A 4 -12.17 -8.69 15.15
C ILE A 4 -12.63 -8.54 16.60
N ARG A 5 -13.89 -8.86 16.89
CA ARG A 5 -14.44 -8.85 18.26
C ARG A 5 -13.60 -9.70 19.22
N PHE A 6 -13.29 -10.93 18.82
CA PHE A 6 -12.49 -11.83 19.64
C PHE A 6 -11.12 -11.25 20.01
N LEU A 7 -10.45 -10.57 19.08
CA LEU A 7 -9.15 -9.94 19.32
C LEU A 7 -9.28 -8.66 20.14
N ALA A 8 -10.25 -7.80 19.81
CA ALA A 8 -10.51 -6.55 20.50
C ALA A 8 -10.85 -6.77 21.98
N ASP A 9 -11.70 -7.75 22.28
CA ASP A 9 -12.07 -8.13 23.66
C ASP A 9 -10.87 -8.61 24.50
N ARG A 10 -9.75 -8.95 23.86
CA ARG A 10 -8.47 -9.34 24.51
C ARG A 10 -7.43 -8.24 24.52
N GLY A 11 -7.82 -7.01 24.18
CA GLY A 11 -6.93 -5.86 24.13
C GLY A 11 -5.96 -5.83 22.94
N ILE A 12 -6.22 -6.66 21.92
CA ILE A 12 -5.42 -6.66 20.69
C ILE A 12 -6.02 -5.64 19.72
N PRO A 13 -5.32 -4.53 19.40
CA PRO A 13 -5.83 -3.54 18.47
C PRO A 13 -5.91 -4.12 17.05
N VAL A 14 -7.04 -3.93 16.38
CA VAL A 14 -7.29 -4.45 15.03
C VAL A 14 -7.51 -3.29 14.07
N LEU A 15 -6.65 -3.15 13.06
CA LEU A 15 -6.88 -2.36 11.87
C LEU A 15 -7.61 -3.23 10.86
N ALA A 16 -8.87 -2.91 10.59
CA ALA A 16 -9.69 -3.65 9.64
C ALA A 16 -9.40 -3.24 8.18
N HIS A 17 -9.86 -4.03 7.22
CA HIS A 17 -9.71 -3.77 5.80
C HIS A 17 -11.00 -4.14 5.04
N ILE A 18 -11.53 -3.21 4.26
CA ILE A 18 -12.75 -3.38 3.45
C ILE A 18 -12.55 -2.84 2.02
N GLY A 19 -13.50 -3.12 1.15
CA GLY A 19 -13.44 -2.78 -0.26
C GLY A 19 -12.71 -3.85 -1.08
N LEU A 20 -11.79 -3.44 -1.94
CA LEU A 20 -10.98 -4.37 -2.72
C LEU A 20 -10.10 -5.21 -1.78
N LYS A 21 -10.19 -6.52 -1.95
CA LYS A 21 -9.35 -7.49 -1.22
C LYS A 21 -8.37 -8.11 -2.22
N PRO A 22 -7.09 -7.69 -2.25
CA PRO A 22 -6.11 -8.19 -3.22
C PRO A 22 -6.01 -9.72 -3.27
N GLN A 23 -6.24 -10.38 -2.14
CA GLN A 23 -6.23 -11.85 -2.05
C GLN A 23 -7.34 -12.51 -2.88
N LEU A 24 -8.42 -11.80 -3.16
CA LEU A 24 -9.57 -12.28 -3.93
C LEU A 24 -9.55 -11.82 -5.39
N VAL A 25 -8.48 -11.15 -5.85
CA VAL A 25 -8.39 -10.56 -7.19
C VAL A 25 -8.70 -11.55 -8.31
N ASN A 26 -8.27 -12.80 -8.18
CA ASN A 26 -8.56 -13.86 -9.16
C ASN A 26 -10.04 -14.23 -9.19
N ALA A 27 -10.71 -14.23 -8.03
CA ALA A 27 -12.15 -14.50 -7.95
C ALA A 27 -12.99 -13.30 -8.44
N LEU A 28 -12.45 -12.09 -8.34
CA LEU A 28 -13.11 -10.84 -8.75
C LEU A 28 -12.84 -10.45 -10.21
N GLY A 29 -12.04 -11.23 -10.93
CA GLY A 29 -11.71 -10.97 -12.35
C GLY A 29 -10.77 -9.77 -12.57
N GLY A 30 -9.95 -9.43 -11.58
CA GLY A 30 -8.94 -8.38 -11.67
C GLY A 30 -9.07 -7.27 -10.63
N PHE A 31 -8.16 -6.29 -10.69
CA PHE A 31 -8.17 -5.09 -9.84
C PHE A 31 -9.19 -4.07 -10.36
N ARG A 32 -10.44 -4.21 -9.92
CA ARG A 32 -11.53 -3.29 -10.29
C ARG A 32 -12.01 -2.54 -9.05
N ALA A 33 -12.23 -1.23 -9.19
CA ALA A 33 -12.83 -0.43 -8.11
C ALA A 33 -14.22 -0.99 -7.75
N GLN A 34 -14.44 -1.19 -6.47
CA GLN A 34 -15.62 -1.79 -5.85
C GLN A 34 -16.69 -0.74 -5.52
N GLY A 35 -17.94 -1.16 -5.40
CA GLY A 35 -19.06 -0.27 -5.05
C GLY A 35 -19.67 0.47 -6.24
N ARG A 36 -19.50 -0.02 -7.46
CA ARG A 36 -20.12 0.57 -8.67
C ARG A 36 -21.60 0.24 -8.76
N GLU A 37 -21.99 -0.94 -8.34
CA GLU A 37 -23.36 -1.39 -8.29
C GLU A 37 -23.94 -1.18 -6.89
N GLU A 38 -25.23 -0.89 -6.79
CA GLU A 38 -25.88 -0.59 -5.51
C GLU A 38 -25.75 -1.73 -4.50
N ALA A 39 -25.88 -2.98 -4.93
CA ALA A 39 -25.71 -4.14 -4.06
C ALA A 39 -24.28 -4.25 -3.51
N GLU A 40 -23.26 -3.96 -4.32
CA GLU A 40 -21.87 -3.94 -3.94
C GLU A 40 -21.60 -2.78 -2.96
N ALA A 41 -22.12 -1.60 -3.24
CA ALA A 41 -22.03 -0.43 -2.37
C ALA A 41 -22.67 -0.70 -0.99
N ALA A 42 -23.86 -1.29 -0.99
CA ALA A 42 -24.56 -1.67 0.24
C ALA A 42 -23.76 -2.71 1.07
N ALA A 43 -23.14 -3.69 0.40
CA ALA A 43 -22.29 -4.69 1.07
C ALA A 43 -21.05 -4.05 1.71
N ILE A 44 -20.35 -3.13 1.02
CA ILE A 44 -19.18 -2.42 1.56
C ILE A 44 -19.58 -1.58 2.78
N ARG A 45 -20.70 -0.87 2.72
CA ARG A 45 -21.21 -0.10 3.86
C ARG A 45 -21.60 -0.99 5.04
N ALA A 46 -22.17 -2.17 4.78
CA ALA A 46 -22.46 -3.16 5.82
C ALA A 46 -21.17 -3.71 6.44
N ASP A 47 -20.13 -4.01 5.64
CA ASP A 47 -18.80 -4.40 6.13
C ASP A 47 -18.20 -3.30 7.01
N ALA A 48 -18.28 -2.03 6.61
CA ALA A 48 -17.79 -0.89 7.40
C ALA A 48 -18.43 -0.81 8.79
N ARG A 49 -19.78 -0.89 8.86
CA ARG A 49 -20.49 -0.93 10.13
C ARG A 49 -20.12 -2.15 10.98
N ALA A 50 -20.02 -3.32 10.35
CA ALA A 50 -19.69 -4.56 11.05
C ALA A 50 -18.29 -4.55 11.68
N VAL A 51 -17.29 -3.91 11.06
CA VAL A 51 -15.93 -3.80 11.63
C VAL A 51 -15.87 -2.75 12.74
N ASP A 52 -16.59 -1.62 12.61
CA ASP A 52 -16.76 -0.61 13.64
C ASP A 52 -17.42 -1.21 14.89
N GLU A 53 -18.59 -1.81 14.75
CA GLU A 53 -19.32 -2.50 15.84
C GLU A 53 -18.51 -3.63 16.48
N ALA A 54 -17.62 -4.28 15.72
CA ALA A 54 -16.74 -5.33 16.22
C ALA A 54 -15.57 -4.82 17.05
N GLY A 55 -15.33 -3.49 17.12
CA GLY A 55 -14.29 -2.87 17.93
C GLY A 55 -12.93 -2.78 17.21
N ALA A 56 -12.90 -2.71 15.88
CA ALA A 56 -11.71 -2.28 15.16
C ALA A 56 -11.37 -0.84 15.59
N PHE A 57 -10.06 -0.48 15.68
CA PHE A 57 -9.67 0.88 16.04
C PHE A 57 -9.60 1.82 14.82
N ALA A 58 -9.50 1.27 13.62
CA ALA A 58 -9.53 1.98 12.35
C ALA A 58 -9.81 0.99 11.21
N VAL A 59 -10.12 1.50 10.01
CA VAL A 59 -10.37 0.67 8.82
C VAL A 59 -9.69 1.23 7.58
N VAL A 60 -8.98 0.36 6.85
CA VAL A 60 -8.51 0.67 5.49
C VAL A 60 -9.65 0.46 4.50
N VAL A 61 -9.88 1.46 3.66
CA VAL A 61 -10.87 1.45 2.58
C VAL A 61 -10.11 1.42 1.26
N GLU A 62 -10.03 0.25 0.62
CA GLU A 62 -9.23 0.08 -0.59
C GLU A 62 -10.10 -0.02 -1.84
N GLY A 63 -9.67 0.69 -2.91
CA GLY A 63 -10.22 0.55 -4.25
C GLY A 63 -11.74 0.70 -4.31
N THR A 64 -12.32 1.58 -3.51
CA THR A 64 -13.76 1.81 -3.40
C THR A 64 -14.13 3.10 -4.12
N VAL A 65 -15.23 3.11 -4.90
CA VAL A 65 -15.68 4.30 -5.59
C VAL A 65 -15.94 5.46 -4.60
N GLU A 66 -15.58 6.67 -5.00
CA GLU A 66 -15.54 7.87 -4.16
C GLU A 66 -16.84 8.12 -3.37
N PRO A 67 -18.04 8.08 -3.97
CA PRO A 67 -19.26 8.37 -3.23
C PRO A 67 -19.54 7.36 -2.09
N VAL A 68 -19.19 6.09 -2.29
CA VAL A 68 -19.38 5.04 -1.28
C VAL A 68 -18.38 5.22 -0.14
N ALA A 69 -17.10 5.46 -0.47
CA ALA A 69 -16.07 5.70 0.54
C ALA A 69 -16.36 6.96 1.37
N ARG A 70 -16.83 8.05 0.75
CA ARG A 70 -17.26 9.27 1.44
C ARG A 70 -18.44 9.00 2.39
N ALA A 71 -19.45 8.27 1.90
CA ALA A 71 -20.66 7.99 2.69
C ALA A 71 -20.32 7.14 3.92
N LEU A 72 -19.58 6.04 3.76
CA LEU A 72 -19.21 5.17 4.88
C LEU A 72 -18.31 5.88 5.90
N THR A 73 -17.40 6.78 5.46
CA THR A 73 -16.58 7.59 6.37
C THR A 73 -17.46 8.47 7.27
N ALA A 74 -18.56 9.01 6.75
CA ALA A 74 -19.49 9.80 7.55
C ALA A 74 -20.42 8.96 8.46
N GLU A 75 -20.53 7.64 8.19
CA GLU A 75 -21.46 6.74 8.91
C GLU A 75 -20.83 6.02 10.09
N ILE A 76 -19.52 5.69 10.02
CA ILE A 76 -18.85 4.92 11.08
C ILE A 76 -18.10 5.84 12.04
N SER A 77 -17.81 5.32 13.24
CA SER A 77 -17.18 6.10 14.31
C SER A 77 -15.64 5.99 14.32
N ILE A 78 -15.09 4.94 13.71
CA ILE A 78 -13.64 4.68 13.68
C ILE A 78 -12.98 5.38 12.48
N PRO A 79 -11.71 5.82 12.62
CA PRO A 79 -10.97 6.44 11.51
C PRO A 79 -10.90 5.57 10.27
N THR A 80 -11.11 6.20 9.10
CA THR A 80 -10.97 5.60 7.78
C THR A 80 -9.64 5.98 7.14
N ILE A 81 -8.93 5.00 6.54
CA ILE A 81 -7.68 5.22 5.83
C ILE A 81 -7.89 4.79 4.38
N GLY A 82 -7.93 5.76 3.47
CA GLY A 82 -8.19 5.51 2.06
C GLY A 82 -6.95 5.10 1.28
N ILE A 83 -7.13 4.15 0.35
CA ILE A 83 -6.18 3.85 -0.72
C ILE A 83 -6.98 3.60 -2.01
N GLY A 84 -6.90 4.52 -2.95
CA GLY A 84 -7.75 4.48 -4.15
C GLY A 84 -9.25 4.56 -3.82
N ALA A 85 -9.62 5.39 -2.85
CA ALA A 85 -10.98 5.54 -2.35
C ALA A 85 -11.47 7.00 -2.43
N SER A 86 -11.49 7.74 -1.32
CA SER A 86 -12.00 9.10 -1.26
C SER A 86 -11.04 10.04 -0.53
N PRO A 87 -10.91 11.30 -0.97
CA PRO A 87 -10.23 12.33 -0.19
C PRO A 87 -10.99 12.70 1.10
N ALA A 88 -12.22 12.23 1.29
CA ALA A 88 -13.00 12.42 2.51
C ALA A 88 -12.64 11.43 3.62
N CYS A 89 -11.86 10.38 3.34
CA CYS A 89 -11.32 9.52 4.40
C CYS A 89 -10.41 10.32 5.34
N ASP A 90 -10.38 9.95 6.62
CA ASP A 90 -9.63 10.65 7.67
C ASP A 90 -8.12 10.61 7.44
N GLY A 91 -7.62 9.54 6.80
CA GLY A 91 -6.23 9.39 6.39
C GLY A 91 -6.10 8.76 5.01
N GLN A 92 -4.87 8.78 4.48
CA GLN A 92 -4.50 8.17 3.20
C GLN A 92 -3.25 7.33 3.36
N VAL A 93 -3.18 6.23 2.63
CA VAL A 93 -1.97 5.39 2.53
C VAL A 93 -1.68 5.07 1.07
N LEU A 94 -0.40 4.95 0.73
CA LEU A 94 0.08 4.40 -0.54
C LEU A 94 1.26 3.46 -0.25
N VAL A 95 1.44 2.48 -1.13
CA VAL A 95 2.60 1.58 -1.08
C VAL A 95 3.87 2.38 -1.36
N THR A 96 4.90 2.18 -0.55
CA THR A 96 6.17 2.91 -0.64
C THR A 96 6.81 2.79 -2.02
N GLU A 97 6.78 1.60 -2.62
CA GLU A 97 7.31 1.32 -3.94
C GLU A 97 6.58 2.11 -5.03
N ASP A 98 5.28 2.31 -4.88
CA ASP A 98 4.48 3.14 -5.79
C ASP A 98 4.84 4.62 -5.64
N ILE A 99 4.94 5.12 -4.39
CA ILE A 99 5.33 6.51 -4.09
C ILE A 99 6.69 6.85 -4.69
N LEU A 100 7.64 5.91 -4.57
CA LEU A 100 9.02 6.07 -5.00
C LEU A 100 9.25 5.74 -6.49
N GLY A 101 8.25 5.22 -7.18
CA GLY A 101 8.36 4.84 -8.59
C GLY A 101 9.36 3.71 -8.82
N LEU A 102 9.37 2.68 -7.96
CA LEU A 102 10.27 1.53 -8.10
C LEU A 102 9.80 0.54 -9.18
N PHE A 103 8.49 0.53 -9.51
CA PHE A 103 7.93 -0.30 -10.58
C PHE A 103 7.71 0.51 -11.85
N GLY A 104 8.29 0.05 -12.98
CA GLY A 104 8.31 0.81 -14.24
C GLY A 104 7.10 0.65 -15.15
N THR A 105 6.45 -0.51 -15.15
CA THR A 105 5.57 -0.95 -16.23
C THR A 105 4.09 -0.60 -16.07
N PHE A 106 3.61 -0.41 -14.85
CA PHE A 106 2.21 -0.10 -14.57
C PHE A 106 2.08 0.82 -13.36
N THR A 107 1.23 1.83 -13.48
CA THR A 107 0.88 2.71 -12.36
C THR A 107 -0.64 2.72 -12.22
N PRO A 108 -1.19 2.24 -11.09
CA PRO A 108 -2.62 2.34 -10.82
C PRO A 108 -3.09 3.80 -10.86
N LYS A 109 -4.32 4.04 -11.32
CA LYS A 109 -4.90 5.40 -11.46
C LYS A 109 -4.83 6.24 -10.18
N PHE A 110 -4.93 5.60 -9.02
CA PHE A 110 -4.94 6.27 -7.71
C PHE A 110 -3.53 6.58 -7.18
N VAL A 111 -2.48 6.05 -7.82
CA VAL A 111 -1.10 6.27 -7.40
C VAL A 111 -0.58 7.58 -7.97
N LYS A 112 -0.04 8.42 -7.08
CA LYS A 112 0.79 9.56 -7.45
C LYS A 112 2.24 9.20 -7.10
N ARG A 113 3.11 9.15 -8.09
CA ARG A 113 4.55 9.01 -7.89
C ARG A 113 5.16 10.35 -7.48
N TYR A 114 6.04 10.33 -6.50
CA TYR A 114 6.78 11.50 -6.01
C TYR A 114 8.27 11.43 -6.40
N ALA A 115 8.71 10.26 -6.87
CA ALA A 115 10.05 10.01 -7.39
C ALA A 115 10.01 8.91 -8.47
N GLU A 116 11.12 8.74 -9.21
CA GLU A 116 11.33 7.69 -10.22
C GLU A 116 12.62 6.93 -9.88
N LEU A 117 12.67 6.35 -8.68
CA LEU A 117 13.88 5.69 -8.18
C LEU A 117 14.19 4.37 -8.88
N GLY A 118 13.23 3.74 -9.56
CA GLY A 118 13.45 2.52 -10.32
C GLY A 118 14.56 2.67 -11.36
N THR A 119 14.57 3.78 -12.10
CA THR A 119 15.63 4.10 -13.08
C THR A 119 16.98 4.28 -12.40
N VAL A 120 17.02 4.99 -11.28
CA VAL A 120 18.25 5.22 -10.49
C VAL A 120 18.83 3.89 -9.99
N VAL A 121 17.98 3.03 -9.42
CA VAL A 121 18.38 1.70 -8.94
C VAL A 121 18.95 0.84 -10.08
N GLU A 122 18.31 0.88 -11.25
CA GLU A 122 18.77 0.13 -12.43
C GLU A 122 20.15 0.63 -12.90
N GLU A 123 20.37 1.95 -12.97
CA GLU A 123 21.65 2.55 -13.35
C GLU A 123 22.76 2.21 -12.35
N VAL A 124 22.49 2.30 -11.05
CA VAL A 124 23.43 1.92 -10.00
C VAL A 124 23.82 0.45 -10.13
N ALA A 125 22.84 -0.43 -10.33
CA ALA A 125 23.10 -1.86 -10.50
C ALA A 125 23.94 -2.15 -11.76
N LYS A 126 23.67 -1.48 -12.87
CA LYS A 126 24.47 -1.59 -14.11
C LYS A 126 25.90 -1.11 -13.91
N THR A 127 26.08 0.04 -13.25
CA THR A 127 27.40 0.61 -12.95
C THR A 127 28.21 -0.34 -12.08
N TYR A 128 27.62 -0.80 -10.97
CA TYR A 128 28.25 -1.77 -10.09
C TYR A 128 28.68 -3.05 -10.83
N ALA A 129 27.79 -3.61 -11.64
CA ALA A 129 28.11 -4.80 -12.43
C ALA A 129 29.24 -4.57 -13.45
N ALA A 130 29.30 -3.40 -14.06
CA ALA A 130 30.37 -3.02 -14.98
C ALA A 130 31.73 -2.88 -14.26
N GLU A 131 31.75 -2.22 -13.11
CA GLU A 131 32.97 -2.05 -12.31
C GLU A 131 33.50 -3.38 -11.78
N VAL A 132 32.63 -4.29 -11.31
CA VAL A 132 33.04 -5.63 -10.90
C VAL A 132 33.63 -6.43 -12.07
N LYS A 133 33.00 -6.38 -13.25
CA LYS A 133 33.48 -7.09 -14.45
C LYS A 133 34.81 -6.53 -14.95
N SER A 134 35.01 -5.23 -14.86
CA SER A 134 36.28 -4.56 -15.25
C SER A 134 37.35 -4.62 -14.17
N ARG A 135 37.03 -5.17 -12.97
CA ARG A 135 37.87 -5.18 -11.77
C ARG A 135 38.23 -3.77 -11.25
N ALA A 136 37.42 -2.78 -11.53
CA ALA A 136 37.53 -1.44 -10.95
C ALA A 136 37.00 -1.43 -9.49
N PHE A 137 36.02 -2.29 -9.18
CA PHE A 137 35.55 -2.51 -7.82
C PHE A 137 35.84 -3.98 -7.40
N PRO A 138 36.32 -4.26 -6.14
CA PRO A 138 36.72 -3.26 -5.13
C PRO A 138 38.06 -2.61 -5.47
N GLY A 139 38.20 -1.30 -5.21
CA GLY A 139 39.47 -0.62 -5.19
C GLY A 139 40.27 -0.92 -3.91
N PRO A 140 41.56 -0.51 -3.83
CA PRO A 140 42.39 -0.74 -2.63
C PRO A 140 41.77 -0.19 -1.33
N GLU A 141 41.04 0.92 -1.42
CA GLU A 141 40.34 1.55 -0.28
C GLU A 141 39.19 0.71 0.27
N HIS A 142 38.69 -0.24 -0.52
CA HIS A 142 37.62 -1.16 -0.13
C HIS A 142 38.17 -2.49 0.42
N CYS A 143 39.51 -2.65 0.49
CA CYS A 143 40.15 -3.89 0.91
C CYS A 143 40.79 -3.76 2.30
N PHE A 144 40.53 -4.76 3.15
CA PHE A 144 41.18 -4.82 4.45
C PHE A 144 42.65 -5.25 4.30
N GLY A 145 43.57 -4.57 5.03
CA GLY A 145 45.00 -4.89 5.05
C GLY A 145 45.80 -4.39 3.83
N MET A 146 45.18 -3.66 2.91
CA MET A 146 45.89 -2.95 1.85
C MET A 146 46.50 -1.63 2.36
N PRO A 147 47.74 -1.25 1.95
CA PRO A 147 48.29 0.06 2.25
C PRO A 147 47.40 1.16 1.68
N LYS A 148 47.11 2.19 2.49
CA LYS A 148 46.41 3.37 1.97
C LYS A 148 47.27 4.04 0.85
N PRO A 149 46.69 4.47 -0.26
CA PRO A 149 47.40 5.25 -1.25
C PRO A 149 47.99 6.49 -0.54
N LYS A 150 49.28 6.76 -0.77
CA LYS A 150 49.89 8.00 -0.28
C LYS A 150 49.27 9.15 -1.10
N VAL A 151 48.60 10.07 -0.38
CA VAL A 151 48.11 11.33 -0.91
C VAL A 151 49.30 12.21 -1.26
#